data_16866a8f74edfa9f016bea4d6178bdf1
#
_entry.id   16866a8f74edfa9f016bea4d6178bdf1
#
_cell.length_a   1.000
_cell.length_b   1.000
_cell.length_c   1.000
_cell.angle_alpha   90.00
_cell.angle_beta   90.00
_cell.angle_gamma   90.00
#
_symmetry.space_group_name_H-M   'P 1'
#
loop_
_entity.id
_entity.type
_entity.pdbx_description
1 polymer ?
#
loop_
_entity_poly.entity_id
_entity_poly.type
_entity_poly.pdbx_seq_one_letter_code
_entity_poly.pdbx_strand_id
1 'polypeptide(L)'
;MPLSVEVIVNGGSGCVTDGVCDEIASLFADAGIDARIHQVDSQNIDEIAEHVAAGNSDIVIAAGGDGTIGTVASALVNGPKSLGVLPLGTLNNFSKDLGIPQDVPSAIDIIAANHTVRIDVGNVNGRHFINNSSIGLYPRIVRDREKLQRLGRGKWWAAAWAALRMMQISPFLRVKLKLDNDELARKTLFVFIGNNAYEMDLYNIGRRSRLDRGVLSVYLLRGRGRWGVISMVIRTFLGLLRQTKNFEELQTDELTIEMRRKKILVATDGEVSMMDAPLRYKIEPSALNVIVPRSE
;
A
#
# COMPACT_ATOMS: atom_id res chain seq x y z
N MET A 1 33.94 4.02 -0.75
CA MET A 1 33.41 5.39 -0.87
C MET A 1 32.32 5.53 0.18
N PRO A 2 32.15 6.69 0.83
CA PRO A 2 31.00 6.91 1.70
C PRO A 2 29.72 6.72 0.88
N LEU A 3 28.70 6.07 1.45
CA LEU A 3 27.39 5.89 0.83
C LEU A 3 26.72 7.25 0.63
N SER A 4 26.25 7.51 -0.58
CA SER A 4 25.48 8.71 -0.88
C SER A 4 24.02 8.46 -0.57
N VAL A 5 23.47 9.20 0.40
CA VAL A 5 22.14 8.98 0.95
C VAL A 5 21.26 10.22 0.77
N GLU A 6 20.08 10.05 0.20
CA GLU A 6 19.06 11.09 0.13
C GLU A 6 17.80 10.67 0.88
N VAL A 7 17.25 11.57 1.70
CA VAL A 7 16.08 11.32 2.55
C VAL A 7 14.92 12.19 2.11
N ILE A 8 13.81 11.59 1.77
CA ILE A 8 12.56 12.29 1.41
C ILE A 8 11.63 12.24 2.62
N VAL A 9 11.43 13.37 3.29
CA VAL A 9 10.59 13.51 4.49
C VAL A 9 9.28 14.18 4.12
N ASN A 10 8.16 13.48 4.30
CA ASN A 10 6.83 14.05 4.07
C ASN A 10 6.34 14.80 5.32
N GLY A 11 6.38 16.13 5.28
CA GLY A 11 5.93 17.03 6.35
C GLY A 11 4.44 16.94 6.68
N GLY A 12 3.62 16.39 5.78
CA GLY A 12 2.19 16.13 6.01
C GLY A 12 1.88 14.82 6.73
N SER A 13 2.88 14.00 7.07
CA SER A 13 2.70 12.76 7.82
C SER A 13 2.32 13.05 9.27
N GLY A 14 1.33 12.33 9.80
CA GLY A 14 0.68 12.65 11.07
C GLY A 14 1.55 12.60 12.34
N CYS A 15 2.82 12.20 12.23
CA CYS A 15 3.80 12.18 13.32
C CYS A 15 4.98 13.16 13.09
N VAL A 16 4.95 13.97 12.01
CA VAL A 16 6.00 14.94 11.72
C VAL A 16 5.71 16.23 12.48
N THR A 17 6.57 16.56 13.46
CA THR A 17 6.56 17.82 14.22
C THR A 17 7.61 18.78 13.67
N ASP A 18 7.52 20.07 14.03
CA ASP A 18 8.57 21.05 13.74
C ASP A 18 9.91 20.55 14.33
N GLY A 19 10.97 20.47 13.47
CA GLY A 19 12.30 20.00 13.88
C GLY A 19 12.61 18.52 13.57
N VAL A 20 11.65 17.72 13.07
CA VAL A 20 11.91 16.30 12.71
C VAL A 20 13.03 16.16 11.67
N CYS A 21 13.14 17.10 10.72
CA CYS A 21 14.20 17.05 9.73
C CYS A 21 15.60 17.23 10.36
N ASP A 22 15.71 18.13 11.34
CA ASP A 22 16.96 18.38 12.07
C ASP A 22 17.32 17.18 12.97
N GLU A 23 16.32 16.57 13.62
CA GLU A 23 16.49 15.36 14.41
C GLU A 23 16.98 14.18 13.53
N ILE A 24 16.34 13.96 12.39
CA ILE A 24 16.76 12.93 11.42
C ILE A 24 18.18 13.20 10.92
N ALA A 25 18.52 14.45 10.58
CA ALA A 25 19.88 14.83 10.15
C ALA A 25 20.92 14.54 11.22
N SER A 26 20.64 14.88 12.48
CA SER A 26 21.52 14.60 13.61
C SER A 26 21.75 13.11 13.80
N LEU A 27 20.68 12.32 13.77
CA LEU A 27 20.78 10.86 13.93
C LEU A 27 21.58 10.19 12.81
N PHE A 28 21.46 10.66 11.55
CA PHE A 28 22.29 10.17 10.45
C PHE A 28 23.76 10.57 10.64
N ALA A 29 24.03 11.81 11.07
CA ALA A 29 25.38 12.28 11.35
C ALA A 29 26.04 11.47 12.48
N ASP A 30 25.30 11.15 13.56
CA ASP A 30 25.75 10.30 14.66
C ASP A 30 26.05 8.86 14.19
N ALA A 31 25.31 8.36 13.19
CA ALA A 31 25.59 7.08 12.52
C ALA A 31 26.74 7.16 11.49
N GLY A 32 27.37 8.33 11.31
CA GLY A 32 28.47 8.54 10.35
C GLY A 32 28.02 8.58 8.89
N ILE A 33 26.75 8.90 8.63
CA ILE A 33 26.15 8.97 7.30
C ILE A 33 25.88 10.43 6.95
N ASP A 34 26.44 10.89 5.83
CA ASP A 34 26.09 12.19 5.25
C ASP A 34 24.80 12.07 4.42
N ALA A 35 23.69 12.51 4.99
CA ALA A 35 22.36 12.38 4.40
C ALA A 35 21.82 13.74 3.95
N ARG A 36 21.44 13.84 2.67
CA ARG A 36 20.77 15.01 2.15
C ARG A 36 19.26 14.89 2.34
N ILE A 37 18.66 15.85 3.07
CA ILE A 37 17.24 15.82 3.41
C ILE A 37 16.41 16.71 2.46
N HIS A 38 15.35 16.13 1.91
CA HIS A 38 14.31 16.81 1.12
C HIS A 38 12.99 16.79 1.91
N GLN A 39 12.62 17.94 2.46
CA GLN A 39 11.30 18.08 3.05
C GLN A 39 10.28 18.34 1.94
N VAL A 40 9.25 17.51 1.87
CA VAL A 40 8.22 17.55 0.83
C VAL A 40 6.83 17.59 1.45
N ASP A 41 5.85 18.01 0.67
CA ASP A 41 4.42 17.82 0.95
C ASP A 41 3.81 16.77 0.00
N SER A 42 2.55 16.44 0.24
CA SER A 42 1.85 15.41 -0.55
C SER A 42 1.58 15.82 -2.01
N GLN A 43 1.87 17.07 -2.41
CA GLN A 43 1.63 17.57 -3.77
C GLN A 43 2.87 17.46 -4.65
N ASN A 44 4.06 17.54 -4.07
CA ASN A 44 5.33 17.56 -4.81
C ASN A 44 6.20 16.30 -4.60
N ILE A 45 5.72 15.35 -3.81
CA ILE A 45 6.48 14.14 -3.46
C ILE A 45 6.82 13.29 -4.70
N ASP A 46 5.90 13.17 -5.67
CA ASP A 46 6.12 12.38 -6.90
C ASP A 46 7.30 12.97 -7.70
N GLU A 47 7.29 14.30 -7.92
CA GLU A 47 8.34 15.00 -8.67
C GLU A 47 9.71 14.87 -7.98
N ILE A 48 9.76 15.06 -6.67
CA ILE A 48 11.00 14.93 -5.91
C ILE A 48 11.51 13.48 -5.88
N ALA A 49 10.62 12.50 -5.74
CA ALA A 49 11.00 11.10 -5.76
C ALA A 49 11.61 10.69 -7.12
N GLU A 50 11.01 11.12 -8.24
CA GLU A 50 11.55 10.90 -9.57
C GLU A 50 12.90 11.60 -9.78
N HIS A 51 13.04 12.84 -9.32
CA HIS A 51 14.29 13.60 -9.39
C HIS A 51 15.40 12.89 -8.62
N VAL A 52 15.14 12.49 -7.38
CA VAL A 52 16.11 11.79 -6.52
C VAL A 52 16.43 10.39 -7.08
N ALA A 53 15.43 9.69 -7.63
CA ALA A 53 15.66 8.41 -8.29
C ALA A 53 16.58 8.51 -9.50
N ALA A 54 16.51 9.59 -10.26
CA ALA A 54 17.38 9.86 -11.42
C ALA A 54 18.78 10.39 -11.02
N GLY A 55 18.97 10.84 -9.78
CA GLY A 55 20.24 11.39 -9.26
C GLY A 55 21.35 10.33 -9.09
N ASN A 56 22.42 10.69 -8.38
CA ASN A 56 23.61 9.85 -8.21
C ASN A 56 23.71 9.17 -6.82
N SER A 57 22.68 9.25 -5.99
CA SER A 57 22.68 8.62 -4.68
C SER A 57 22.60 7.09 -4.79
N ASP A 58 23.20 6.38 -3.84
CA ASP A 58 23.12 4.91 -3.75
C ASP A 58 21.85 4.46 -3.03
N ILE A 59 21.43 5.24 -2.03
CA ILE A 59 20.29 4.95 -1.15
C ILE A 59 19.33 6.14 -1.17
N VAL A 60 18.03 5.82 -1.30
CA VAL A 60 16.94 6.78 -1.15
C VAL A 60 16.07 6.33 0.00
N ILE A 61 15.87 7.21 0.97
CA ILE A 61 15.11 6.92 2.18
C ILE A 61 13.76 7.60 2.12
N ALA A 62 12.71 6.81 2.29
CA ALA A 62 11.35 7.29 2.45
C ALA A 62 11.01 7.46 3.94
N ALA A 63 10.90 8.69 4.40
CA ALA A 63 10.52 9.04 5.76
C ALA A 63 9.05 9.51 5.79
N GLY A 64 8.15 8.62 6.20
CA GLY A 64 6.71 8.90 6.17
C GLY A 64 5.84 7.68 6.45
N GLY A 65 4.56 7.76 6.08
CA GLY A 65 3.63 6.65 6.13
C GLY A 65 3.63 5.81 4.84
N ASP A 66 2.75 4.78 4.78
CA ASP A 66 2.67 3.83 3.66
C ASP A 66 2.52 4.52 2.29
N GLY A 67 1.80 5.65 2.19
CA GLY A 67 1.67 6.42 0.94
C GLY A 67 3.00 7.03 0.49
N THR A 68 3.73 7.70 1.39
CA THR A 68 5.06 8.25 1.12
C THR A 68 6.03 7.16 0.66
N ILE A 69 6.04 6.04 1.40
CA ILE A 69 6.90 4.89 1.09
C ILE A 69 6.54 4.32 -0.29
N GLY A 70 5.25 4.17 -0.59
CA GLY A 70 4.77 3.69 -1.89
C GLY A 70 5.18 4.57 -3.06
N THR A 71 5.09 5.90 -2.92
CA THR A 71 5.51 6.86 -3.95
C THR A 71 7.02 6.77 -4.22
N VAL A 72 7.84 6.82 -3.16
CA VAL A 72 9.30 6.72 -3.31
C VAL A 72 9.70 5.35 -3.87
N ALA A 73 9.10 4.27 -3.37
CA ALA A 73 9.33 2.92 -3.89
C ALA A 73 9.03 2.84 -5.40
N SER A 74 7.90 3.41 -5.85
CA SER A 74 7.50 3.39 -7.26
C SER A 74 8.54 4.05 -8.17
N ALA A 75 9.19 5.12 -7.72
CA ALA A 75 10.24 5.80 -8.48
C ALA A 75 11.54 4.97 -8.56
N LEU A 76 11.76 4.03 -7.64
CA LEU A 76 12.97 3.20 -7.57
C LEU A 76 12.81 1.83 -8.24
N VAL A 77 11.61 1.46 -8.66
CA VAL A 77 11.33 0.15 -9.28
C VAL A 77 12.22 -0.07 -10.50
N ASN A 78 12.80 -1.26 -10.60
CA ASN A 78 13.73 -1.66 -11.66
C ASN A 78 15.01 -0.81 -11.75
N GLY A 79 15.27 0.05 -10.77
CA GLY A 79 16.48 0.83 -10.65
C GLY A 79 17.56 0.13 -9.81
N PRO A 80 18.78 0.69 -9.80
CA PRO A 80 19.91 0.14 -9.04
C PRO A 80 19.90 0.56 -7.56
N LYS A 81 19.17 1.61 -7.20
CA LYS A 81 19.17 2.21 -5.86
C LYS A 81 18.43 1.37 -4.85
N SER A 82 18.84 1.48 -3.59
CA SER A 82 18.19 0.82 -2.47
C SER A 82 17.22 1.76 -1.76
N LEU A 83 16.04 1.26 -1.44
CA LEU A 83 15.05 1.95 -0.61
C LEU A 83 15.36 1.71 0.87
N GLY A 84 15.58 2.78 1.63
CA GLY A 84 15.51 2.78 3.09
C GLY A 84 14.15 3.28 3.57
N VAL A 85 13.70 2.83 4.74
CA VAL A 85 12.38 3.20 5.29
C VAL A 85 12.51 3.73 6.70
N LEU A 86 12.01 4.96 6.93
CA LEU A 86 11.75 5.54 8.25
C LEU A 86 10.25 5.63 8.49
N PRO A 87 9.67 4.82 9.40
CA PRO A 87 8.23 4.66 9.57
C PRO A 87 7.61 5.79 10.41
N LEU A 88 7.30 6.94 9.79
CA LEU A 88 6.70 8.11 10.45
C LEU A 88 5.17 8.17 10.31
N GLY A 89 4.55 7.13 9.80
CA GLY A 89 3.09 7.06 9.63
C GLY A 89 2.38 6.40 10.81
N THR A 90 1.06 6.27 10.69
CA THR A 90 0.22 5.65 11.75
C THR A 90 0.14 4.13 11.62
N LEU A 91 0.05 3.59 10.43
CA LEU A 91 -0.13 2.15 10.20
C LEU A 91 1.21 1.45 9.92
N ASN A 92 2.01 1.99 9.02
CA ASN A 92 3.34 1.50 8.66
C ASN A 92 3.36 -0.01 8.33
N ASN A 93 2.40 -0.44 7.50
CA ASN A 93 2.24 -1.86 7.17
C ASN A 93 3.48 -2.42 6.48
N PHE A 94 4.00 -1.68 5.50
CA PHE A 94 5.16 -2.11 4.71
C PHE A 94 6.41 -2.31 5.58
N SER A 95 6.73 -1.35 6.45
CA SER A 95 7.89 -1.47 7.35
C SER A 95 7.74 -2.63 8.34
N LYS A 96 6.51 -2.88 8.82
CA LYS A 96 6.22 -4.02 9.70
C LYS A 96 6.39 -5.37 9.00
N ASP A 97 5.97 -5.47 7.73
CA ASP A 97 6.15 -6.69 6.93
C ASP A 97 7.65 -6.99 6.67
N LEU A 98 8.47 -5.94 6.59
CA LEU A 98 9.92 -6.03 6.46
C LEU A 98 10.66 -6.24 7.79
N GLY A 99 9.95 -6.24 8.92
CA GLY A 99 10.56 -6.35 10.25
C GLY A 99 11.34 -5.11 10.70
N ILE A 100 11.13 -3.95 10.05
CA ILE A 100 11.82 -2.70 10.40
C ILE A 100 11.25 -2.17 11.72
N PRO A 101 12.12 -1.80 12.70
CA PRO A 101 11.71 -1.15 13.95
C PRO A 101 10.87 0.11 13.71
N GLN A 102 9.92 0.38 14.60
CA GLN A 102 8.99 1.51 14.43
C GLN A 102 9.50 2.80 15.10
N ASP A 103 10.63 2.77 15.74
CA ASP A 103 11.34 3.95 16.23
C ASP A 103 12.43 4.38 15.25
N VAL A 104 12.65 5.68 15.12
CA VAL A 104 13.55 6.27 14.13
C VAL A 104 15.01 5.89 14.36
N PRO A 105 15.56 5.94 15.60
CA PRO A 105 16.96 5.58 15.82
C PRO A 105 17.27 4.15 15.37
N SER A 106 16.48 3.16 15.81
CA SER A 106 16.69 1.75 15.42
C SER A 106 16.52 1.53 13.91
N ALA A 107 15.61 2.27 13.26
CA ALA A 107 15.45 2.20 11.80
C ALA A 107 16.67 2.76 11.06
N ILE A 108 17.32 3.81 11.60
CA ILE A 108 18.58 4.34 11.06
C ILE A 108 19.73 3.35 11.22
N ASP A 109 19.81 2.62 12.33
CA ASP A 109 20.81 1.55 12.52
C ASP A 109 20.67 0.46 11.45
N ILE A 110 19.43 0.08 11.08
CA ILE A 110 19.18 -0.86 9.97
C ILE A 110 19.66 -0.29 8.64
N ILE A 111 19.40 1.01 8.38
CA ILE A 111 19.87 1.69 7.16
C ILE A 111 21.40 1.73 7.12
N ALA A 112 22.05 2.05 8.24
CA ALA A 112 23.50 2.08 8.37
C ALA A 112 24.14 0.70 8.12
N ALA A 113 23.49 -0.37 8.57
CA ALA A 113 23.92 -1.75 8.33
C ALA A 113 23.85 -2.16 6.84
N ASN A 114 23.07 -1.44 6.03
CA ASN A 114 22.95 -1.55 4.58
C ASN A 114 22.78 -3.00 4.05
N HIS A 115 21.99 -3.81 4.76
CA HIS A 115 21.64 -5.15 4.30
C HIS A 115 20.41 -5.08 3.40
N THR A 116 20.57 -5.42 2.12
CA THR A 116 19.54 -5.29 1.10
C THR A 116 18.98 -6.63 0.68
N VAL A 117 17.68 -6.67 0.44
CA VAL A 117 16.97 -7.77 -0.22
C VAL A 117 16.21 -7.25 -1.43
N ARG A 118 15.94 -8.11 -2.39
CA ARG A 118 15.08 -7.81 -3.52
C ARG A 118 13.68 -8.30 -3.25
N ILE A 119 12.70 -7.41 -3.45
CA ILE A 119 11.29 -7.72 -3.28
C ILE A 119 10.50 -7.53 -4.58
N ASP A 120 9.35 -8.18 -4.64
CA ASP A 120 8.43 -8.06 -5.75
C ASP A 120 7.61 -6.78 -5.65
N VAL A 121 7.18 -6.26 -6.79
CA VAL A 121 6.30 -5.10 -6.88
C VAL A 121 5.11 -5.42 -7.77
N GLY A 122 3.90 -5.09 -7.30
CA GLY A 122 2.71 -5.19 -8.13
C GLY A 122 2.59 -3.98 -9.07
N ASN A 123 2.04 -4.21 -10.26
CA ASN A 123 1.77 -3.18 -11.26
C ASN A 123 0.34 -3.28 -11.76
N VAL A 124 -0.33 -2.14 -11.91
CA VAL A 124 -1.64 -2.04 -12.56
C VAL A 124 -1.64 -0.91 -13.59
N ASN A 125 -1.78 -1.22 -14.87
CA ASN A 125 -1.77 -0.26 -15.97
C ASN A 125 -0.58 0.73 -15.93
N GLY A 126 0.60 0.26 -15.51
CA GLY A 126 1.82 1.08 -15.36
C GLY A 126 2.00 1.76 -14.02
N ARG A 127 1.05 1.66 -13.10
CA ARG A 127 1.19 2.17 -11.73
C ARG A 127 1.64 1.05 -10.78
N HIS A 128 2.75 1.26 -10.10
CA HIS A 128 3.28 0.32 -9.13
C HIS A 128 2.56 0.39 -7.79
N PHE A 129 2.58 -0.71 -7.04
CA PHE A 129 2.15 -0.79 -5.66
C PHE A 129 2.96 -1.83 -4.89
N ILE A 130 3.36 -1.51 -3.67
CA ILE A 130 4.17 -2.37 -2.81
C ILE A 130 3.35 -3.18 -1.83
N ASN A 131 2.15 -2.71 -1.47
CA ASN A 131 1.24 -3.40 -0.56
C ASN A 131 0.09 -4.06 -1.33
N ASN A 132 -0.86 -3.26 -1.81
CA ASN A 132 -2.06 -3.80 -2.42
C ASN A 132 -2.73 -2.80 -3.36
N SER A 133 -3.57 -3.37 -4.24
CA SER A 133 -4.53 -2.61 -5.02
C SER A 133 -5.94 -3.12 -4.78
N SER A 134 -6.94 -2.26 -4.96
CA SER A 134 -8.33 -2.68 -4.81
C SER A 134 -9.28 -1.88 -5.70
N ILE A 135 -10.38 -2.54 -6.06
CA ILE A 135 -11.49 -1.92 -6.81
C ILE A 135 -12.83 -2.22 -6.14
N GLY A 136 -13.79 -1.33 -6.35
CA GLY A 136 -15.16 -1.50 -5.87
C GLY A 136 -15.50 -0.64 -4.68
N LEU A 137 -15.83 -1.27 -3.56
CA LEU A 137 -16.33 -0.58 -2.38
C LEU A 137 -15.25 0.20 -1.65
N TYR A 138 -14.08 -0.40 -1.46
CA TYR A 138 -12.99 0.17 -0.67
C TYR A 138 -12.50 1.54 -1.20
N PRO A 139 -12.17 1.72 -2.49
CA PRO A 139 -11.78 3.03 -3.02
C PRO A 139 -12.84 4.12 -2.82
N ARG A 140 -14.12 3.73 -2.82
CA ARG A 140 -15.23 4.68 -2.55
C ARG A 140 -15.27 5.10 -1.10
N ILE A 141 -15.06 4.16 -0.16
CA ILE A 141 -15.01 4.45 1.27
C ILE A 141 -13.85 5.40 1.58
N VAL A 142 -12.67 5.15 1.03
CA VAL A 142 -11.48 6.00 1.21
C VAL A 142 -11.78 7.42 0.73
N ARG A 143 -12.28 7.57 -0.49
CA ARG A 143 -12.62 8.88 -1.06
C ARG A 143 -13.72 9.62 -0.28
N ASP A 144 -14.75 8.90 0.17
CA ASP A 144 -15.85 9.52 0.91
C ASP A 144 -15.43 9.86 2.35
N ARG A 145 -14.50 9.09 2.96
CA ARG A 145 -13.89 9.41 4.27
C ARG A 145 -13.10 10.72 4.22
N GLU A 146 -12.30 10.94 3.21
CA GLU A 146 -11.54 12.20 3.04
C GLU A 146 -12.49 13.41 2.95
N LYS A 147 -13.60 13.27 2.22
CA LYS A 147 -14.64 14.32 2.14
C LYS A 147 -15.33 14.57 3.47
N LEU A 148 -15.61 13.52 4.25
CA LEU A 148 -16.30 13.61 5.53
C LEU A 148 -15.40 14.18 6.63
N GLN A 149 -14.11 13.88 6.62
CA GLN A 149 -13.12 14.47 7.53
C GLN A 149 -13.03 16.00 7.34
N ARG A 150 -13.11 16.49 6.10
CA ARG A 150 -13.14 17.93 5.80
C ARG A 150 -14.42 18.63 6.30
N LEU A 151 -15.50 17.88 6.56
CA LEU A 151 -16.80 18.41 6.97
C LEU A 151 -17.03 18.42 8.50
N GLY A 152 -16.06 17.95 9.32
CA GLY A 152 -16.12 18.04 10.79
C GLY A 152 -17.25 17.26 11.46
N ARG A 153 -17.92 16.32 10.77
CA ARG A 153 -19.06 15.56 11.31
C ARG A 153 -18.58 14.34 12.08
N GLY A 154 -19.18 14.07 13.23
CA GLY A 154 -18.81 12.99 14.15
C GLY A 154 -18.77 11.62 13.48
N LYS A 155 -17.78 10.77 13.85
CA LYS A 155 -17.44 9.47 13.25
C LYS A 155 -18.63 8.51 13.12
N TRP A 156 -19.57 8.52 14.05
CA TRP A 156 -20.73 7.63 14.10
C TRP A 156 -21.82 8.00 13.08
N TRP A 157 -22.10 9.28 12.88
CA TRP A 157 -23.02 9.75 11.85
C TRP A 157 -22.49 9.50 10.45
N ALA A 158 -21.19 9.66 10.24
CA ALA A 158 -20.52 9.35 8.98
C ALA A 158 -20.63 7.86 8.64
N ALA A 159 -20.43 6.97 9.61
CA ALA A 159 -20.56 5.52 9.42
C ALA A 159 -22.01 5.09 9.13
N ALA A 160 -22.99 5.64 9.86
CA ALA A 160 -24.42 5.35 9.64
C ALA A 160 -24.89 5.83 8.26
N TRP A 161 -24.46 7.03 7.85
CA TRP A 161 -24.82 7.59 6.54
C TRP A 161 -24.15 6.84 5.38
N ALA A 162 -22.88 6.42 5.55
CA ALA A 162 -22.20 5.57 4.59
C ALA A 162 -22.89 4.22 4.43
N ALA A 163 -23.31 3.61 5.53
CA ALA A 163 -24.07 2.34 5.51
C ALA A 163 -25.41 2.50 4.80
N LEU A 164 -26.17 3.56 5.07
CA LEU A 164 -27.46 3.85 4.42
C LEU A 164 -27.29 4.11 2.91
N ARG A 165 -26.27 4.87 2.53
CA ARG A 165 -25.95 5.13 1.12
C ARG A 165 -25.47 3.87 0.38
N MET A 166 -24.77 2.97 1.06
CA MET A 166 -24.43 1.65 0.55
C MET A 166 -25.67 0.79 0.23
N MET A 167 -26.76 0.94 0.98
CA MET A 167 -28.01 0.23 0.73
C MET A 167 -28.74 0.73 -0.53
N GLN A 168 -28.59 2.00 -0.88
CA GLN A 168 -29.27 2.61 -2.04
C GLN A 168 -28.50 2.39 -3.35
N ILE A 169 -27.19 2.31 -3.30
CA ILE A 169 -26.34 2.09 -4.49
C ILE A 169 -26.11 0.58 -4.61
N SER A 170 -26.35 -0.02 -5.79
CA SER A 170 -25.97 -1.43 -6.02
C SER A 170 -24.44 -1.55 -5.97
N PRO A 171 -23.85 -2.00 -4.85
CA PRO A 171 -22.41 -1.98 -4.67
C PRO A 171 -21.69 -3.09 -5.46
N PHE A 172 -22.47 -3.97 -6.10
CA PHE A 172 -21.91 -5.12 -6.79
C PHE A 172 -21.28 -4.74 -8.11
N LEU A 173 -20.04 -5.19 -8.27
CA LEU A 173 -19.31 -5.19 -9.52
C LEU A 173 -19.54 -6.51 -10.26
N ARG A 174 -19.74 -6.43 -11.57
CA ARG A 174 -19.61 -7.58 -12.46
C ARG A 174 -18.26 -7.49 -13.11
N VAL A 175 -17.36 -8.37 -12.72
CA VAL A 175 -15.98 -8.45 -13.22
C VAL A 175 -15.79 -9.74 -14.00
N LYS A 176 -15.04 -9.67 -15.07
CA LYS A 176 -14.52 -10.81 -15.78
C LYS A 176 -13.01 -10.80 -15.53
N LEU A 177 -12.55 -11.82 -14.83
CA LEU A 177 -11.15 -12.04 -14.49
C LEU A 177 -10.56 -12.97 -15.53
N LYS A 178 -9.49 -12.56 -16.17
CA LYS A 178 -8.71 -13.40 -17.08
C LYS A 178 -7.36 -13.67 -16.41
N LEU A 179 -7.13 -14.92 -16.10
CA LEU A 179 -5.89 -15.45 -15.56
C LEU A 179 -5.35 -16.41 -16.61
N ASP A 180 -4.08 -16.40 -16.93
CA ASP A 180 -3.40 -17.27 -17.92
C ASP A 180 -4.30 -18.07 -18.88
N ASN A 181 -4.90 -19.16 -18.40
CA ASN A 181 -5.75 -20.07 -19.18
C ASN A 181 -7.23 -20.08 -18.73
N ASP A 182 -7.59 -19.31 -17.68
CA ASP A 182 -8.91 -19.32 -17.09
C ASP A 182 -9.63 -17.98 -17.21
N GLU A 183 -10.93 -18.04 -17.53
CA GLU A 183 -11.81 -16.89 -17.47
C GLU A 183 -12.88 -17.11 -16.41
N LEU A 184 -12.96 -16.20 -15.46
CA LEU A 184 -13.90 -16.26 -14.35
C LEU A 184 -14.80 -15.03 -14.33
N ALA A 185 -16.11 -15.20 -14.56
CA ALA A 185 -17.07 -14.13 -14.37
C ALA A 185 -17.59 -14.14 -12.93
N ARG A 186 -17.45 -13.01 -12.22
CA ARG A 186 -17.86 -12.88 -10.83
C ARG A 186 -18.71 -11.64 -10.59
N LYS A 187 -19.60 -11.77 -9.62
CA LYS A 187 -20.35 -10.65 -9.06
C LYS A 187 -19.88 -10.45 -7.62
N THR A 188 -19.14 -9.40 -7.37
CA THR A 188 -18.47 -9.13 -6.10
C THR A 188 -18.69 -7.70 -5.63
N LEU A 189 -18.45 -7.43 -4.35
CA LEU A 189 -18.46 -6.07 -3.77
C LEU A 189 -17.15 -5.34 -3.97
N PHE A 190 -16.06 -6.08 -3.92
CA PHE A 190 -14.71 -5.58 -4.13
C PHE A 190 -13.81 -6.70 -4.64
N VAL A 191 -12.75 -6.32 -5.31
CA VAL A 191 -11.59 -7.17 -5.58
C VAL A 191 -10.42 -6.53 -4.88
N PHE A 192 -9.71 -7.30 -4.08
CA PHE A 192 -8.48 -6.91 -3.43
C PHE A 192 -7.35 -7.72 -4.05
N ILE A 193 -6.29 -7.04 -4.46
CA ILE A 193 -5.13 -7.62 -5.11
C ILE A 193 -3.92 -7.29 -4.24
N GLY A 194 -3.36 -8.29 -3.58
CA GLY A 194 -2.16 -8.16 -2.77
C GLY A 194 -0.89 -8.38 -3.59
N ASN A 195 0.12 -7.59 -3.31
CA ASN A 195 1.49 -7.88 -3.72
C ASN A 195 2.01 -8.99 -2.80
N ASN A 196 2.12 -10.20 -3.31
CA ASN A 196 2.33 -11.44 -2.58
C ASN A 196 1.15 -11.87 -1.68
N ALA A 197 1.25 -13.03 -1.03
CA ALA A 197 0.20 -13.61 -0.23
C ALA A 197 0.12 -12.96 1.15
N TYR A 198 -1.10 -12.64 1.57
CA TYR A 198 -1.41 -12.19 2.92
C TYR A 198 -1.72 -13.36 3.84
N GLU A 199 -1.17 -13.33 5.04
CA GLU A 199 -1.56 -14.27 6.08
C GLU A 199 -2.93 -13.90 6.63
N MET A 200 -3.87 -14.84 6.56
CA MET A 200 -5.24 -14.67 7.02
C MET A 200 -5.48 -15.40 8.35
N ASP A 201 -4.47 -15.46 9.22
CA ASP A 201 -4.57 -16.09 10.53
C ASP A 201 -5.25 -15.18 11.56
N LEU A 202 -5.85 -15.81 12.59
CA LEU A 202 -6.58 -15.14 13.68
C LEU A 202 -5.78 -14.06 14.42
N TYR A 203 -4.44 -14.16 14.39
CA TYR A 203 -3.51 -13.26 15.11
C TYR A 203 -2.74 -12.33 14.17
N ASN A 204 -2.71 -12.61 12.86
CA ASN A 204 -1.90 -11.89 11.86
C ASN A 204 -2.71 -11.52 10.61
N ILE A 205 -3.93 -11.00 10.79
CA ILE A 205 -4.74 -10.58 9.64
C ILE A 205 -4.05 -9.40 8.94
N GLY A 206 -3.60 -9.64 7.70
CA GLY A 206 -3.08 -8.60 6.83
C GLY A 206 -1.57 -8.40 6.87
N ARG A 207 -0.80 -9.28 7.51
CA ARG A 207 0.67 -9.32 7.40
C ARG A 207 1.10 -10.25 6.26
N ARG A 208 2.28 -9.99 5.72
CA ARG A 208 2.92 -10.83 4.71
C ARG A 208 4.22 -11.36 5.26
N SER A 209 4.40 -12.67 5.24
CA SER A 209 5.65 -13.32 5.69
C SER A 209 6.74 -13.26 4.65
N ARG A 210 6.38 -13.09 3.37
CA ARG A 210 7.32 -13.04 2.24
C ARG A 210 6.85 -12.06 1.19
N LEU A 211 7.81 -11.31 0.62
CA LEU A 211 7.61 -10.30 -0.41
C LEU A 211 8.33 -10.65 -1.73
N ASP A 212 8.68 -11.94 -1.91
CA ASP A 212 9.53 -12.43 -2.99
C ASP A 212 9.00 -13.74 -3.63
N ARG A 213 7.68 -13.98 -3.59
CA ARG A 213 7.07 -15.20 -4.15
C ARG A 213 6.71 -15.09 -5.62
N GLY A 214 6.78 -13.91 -6.21
CA GLY A 214 6.42 -13.67 -7.62
C GLY A 214 4.93 -13.86 -7.91
N VAL A 215 4.03 -13.60 -6.95
CA VAL A 215 2.60 -13.83 -7.13
C VAL A 215 1.74 -12.63 -6.70
N LEU A 216 0.66 -12.40 -7.44
CA LEU A 216 -0.46 -11.57 -7.01
C LEU A 216 -1.48 -12.44 -6.30
N SER A 217 -1.92 -12.03 -5.11
CA SER A 217 -3.01 -12.71 -4.40
C SER A 217 -4.31 -11.93 -4.56
N VAL A 218 -5.29 -12.56 -5.20
CA VAL A 218 -6.57 -11.94 -5.55
C VAL A 218 -7.65 -12.46 -4.62
N TYR A 219 -8.24 -11.55 -3.86
CA TYR A 219 -9.29 -11.85 -2.90
C TYR A 219 -10.62 -11.28 -3.39
N LEU A 220 -11.61 -12.15 -3.51
CA LEU A 220 -12.95 -11.83 -3.95
C LEU A 220 -13.95 -12.16 -2.86
N LEU A 221 -14.87 -11.24 -2.57
CA LEU A 221 -15.96 -11.54 -1.67
C LEU A 221 -17.12 -12.16 -2.47
N ARG A 222 -17.45 -13.41 -2.22
CA ARG A 222 -18.63 -14.06 -2.82
C ARG A 222 -19.90 -13.35 -2.39
N GLY A 223 -20.59 -12.76 -3.38
CA GLY A 223 -21.78 -11.93 -3.13
C GLY A 223 -22.97 -12.72 -2.62
N ARG A 224 -23.28 -12.61 -1.34
CA ARG A 224 -24.54 -13.07 -0.73
C ARG A 224 -25.64 -12.00 -0.74
N GLY A 225 -25.81 -11.24 -1.82
CA GLY A 225 -26.83 -10.20 -1.89
C GLY A 225 -26.66 -9.07 -0.84
N ARG A 226 -27.57 -8.11 -0.83
CA ARG A 226 -27.54 -6.95 0.08
C ARG A 226 -27.56 -7.36 1.56
N TRP A 227 -28.33 -8.39 1.90
CA TRP A 227 -28.46 -8.90 3.28
C TRP A 227 -27.16 -9.56 3.80
N GLY A 228 -26.40 -10.22 2.92
CA GLY A 228 -25.09 -10.76 3.29
C GLY A 228 -24.08 -9.69 3.67
N VAL A 229 -24.10 -8.54 2.98
CA VAL A 229 -23.25 -7.37 3.29
C VAL A 229 -23.63 -6.77 4.65
N ILE A 230 -24.92 -6.58 4.90
CA ILE A 230 -25.43 -6.05 6.18
C ILE A 230 -25.01 -6.97 7.32
N SER A 231 -25.24 -8.28 7.16
CA SER A 231 -24.82 -9.28 8.15
C SER A 231 -23.30 -9.24 8.40
N MET A 232 -22.50 -9.07 7.35
CA MET A 232 -21.03 -8.96 7.48
C MET A 232 -20.62 -7.71 8.25
N VAL A 233 -21.20 -6.55 7.91
CA VAL A 233 -20.93 -5.28 8.63
C VAL A 233 -21.34 -5.40 10.10
N ILE A 234 -22.53 -5.94 10.40
CA ILE A 234 -23.00 -6.15 11.77
C ILE A 234 -22.07 -7.09 12.53
N ARG A 235 -21.64 -8.20 11.91
CA ARG A 235 -20.70 -9.15 12.54
C ARG A 235 -19.33 -8.55 12.78
N THR A 236 -18.87 -7.66 11.91
CA THR A 236 -17.62 -6.90 12.10
C THR A 236 -17.72 -6.00 13.34
N PHE A 237 -18.82 -5.27 13.47
CA PHE A 237 -19.06 -4.41 14.64
C PHE A 237 -19.21 -5.19 15.95
N LEU A 238 -19.75 -6.39 15.90
CA LEU A 238 -19.92 -7.27 17.06
C LEU A 238 -18.69 -8.13 17.37
N GLY A 239 -17.55 -7.96 16.65
CA GLY A 239 -16.35 -8.78 16.83
C GLY A 239 -16.54 -10.26 16.45
N LEU A 240 -17.62 -10.59 15.73
CA LEU A 240 -18.02 -11.97 15.38
C LEU A 240 -17.48 -12.42 14.01
N LEU A 241 -16.46 -11.75 13.47
CA LEU A 241 -15.76 -12.16 12.24
C LEU A 241 -14.90 -13.41 12.51
N ARG A 242 -15.54 -14.50 12.93
CA ARG A 242 -14.88 -15.81 12.93
C ARG A 242 -15.03 -16.42 11.54
N GLN A 243 -13.88 -16.68 10.88
CA GLN A 243 -13.71 -17.52 9.67
C GLN A 243 -14.89 -17.41 8.67
N THR A 244 -14.94 -16.35 7.90
CA THR A 244 -15.88 -16.31 6.80
C THR A 244 -15.28 -17.09 5.62
N LYS A 245 -15.75 -18.33 5.41
CA LYS A 245 -15.58 -19.14 4.18
C LYS A 245 -16.14 -18.45 2.91
N ASN A 246 -16.25 -17.12 2.92
CA ASN A 246 -16.91 -16.33 1.87
C ASN A 246 -15.88 -15.63 0.96
N PHE A 247 -14.59 -15.77 1.22
CA PHE A 247 -13.53 -15.28 0.35
C PHE A 247 -13.14 -16.37 -0.64
N GLU A 248 -13.05 -16.01 -1.90
CA GLU A 248 -12.38 -16.77 -2.93
C GLU A 248 -10.99 -16.16 -3.08
N GLU A 249 -9.97 -16.95 -2.89
CA GLU A 249 -8.57 -16.58 -3.05
C GLU A 249 -8.02 -17.23 -4.31
N LEU A 250 -7.35 -16.45 -5.14
CA LEU A 250 -6.68 -16.90 -6.35
C LEU A 250 -5.25 -16.35 -6.32
N GLN A 251 -4.30 -17.10 -6.82
CA GLN A 251 -2.92 -16.65 -6.99
C GLN A 251 -2.54 -16.75 -8.46
N THR A 252 -1.88 -15.69 -8.98
CA THR A 252 -1.46 -15.60 -10.37
C THR A 252 -0.32 -14.59 -10.47
N ASP A 253 0.46 -14.63 -11.51
CA ASP A 253 1.47 -13.63 -11.85
C ASP A 253 0.88 -12.49 -12.71
N GLU A 254 -0.15 -12.79 -13.52
CA GLU A 254 -0.87 -11.81 -14.33
C GLU A 254 -2.39 -11.94 -14.16
N LEU A 255 -3.08 -10.81 -14.19
CA LEU A 255 -4.53 -10.74 -14.09
C LEU A 255 -5.06 -9.58 -14.93
N THR A 256 -6.00 -9.87 -15.82
CA THR A 256 -6.77 -8.82 -16.49
C THR A 256 -8.20 -8.77 -15.96
N ILE A 257 -8.64 -7.58 -15.52
CA ILE A 257 -10.00 -7.35 -15.04
C ILE A 257 -10.78 -6.52 -16.07
N GLU A 258 -11.76 -7.15 -16.68
CA GLU A 258 -12.69 -6.51 -17.60
C GLU A 258 -13.99 -6.13 -16.92
N MET A 259 -14.50 -4.94 -17.19
CA MET A 259 -15.78 -4.44 -16.68
C MET A 259 -16.51 -3.63 -17.77
N ARG A 260 -17.83 -3.49 -17.61
CA ARG A 260 -18.63 -2.65 -18.55
C ARG A 260 -18.28 -1.16 -18.50
N ARG A 261 -17.71 -0.69 -17.39
CA ARG A 261 -17.34 0.71 -17.21
C ARG A 261 -15.97 0.95 -17.81
N LYS A 262 -15.84 2.02 -18.62
CA LYS A 262 -14.56 2.42 -19.20
C LYS A 262 -13.59 3.02 -18.20
N LYS A 263 -14.11 3.73 -17.17
CA LYS A 263 -13.29 4.33 -16.09
C LYS A 263 -13.64 3.68 -14.76
N ILE A 264 -12.63 3.29 -14.03
CA ILE A 264 -12.71 2.52 -12.78
C ILE A 264 -11.92 3.27 -11.71
N LEU A 265 -12.52 3.39 -10.53
CA LEU A 265 -11.85 3.90 -9.36
C LEU A 265 -11.03 2.76 -8.75
N VAL A 266 -9.71 2.94 -8.72
CA VAL A 266 -8.73 1.99 -8.20
C VAL A 266 -8.02 2.63 -7.01
N ALA A 267 -7.83 1.88 -5.94
CA ALA A 267 -6.91 2.26 -4.88
C ALA A 267 -5.63 1.43 -5.03
N THR A 268 -4.48 2.08 -4.92
CA THR A 268 -3.14 1.47 -4.87
C THR A 268 -2.43 2.04 -3.65
N ASP A 269 -2.00 1.16 -2.74
CA ASP A 269 -1.35 1.53 -1.46
C ASP A 269 -2.11 2.62 -0.66
N GLY A 270 -3.44 2.62 -0.77
CA GLY A 270 -4.33 3.58 -0.11
C GLY A 270 -4.63 4.84 -0.92
N GLU A 271 -3.93 5.13 -2.00
CA GLU A 271 -4.21 6.24 -2.90
C GLU A 271 -5.24 5.88 -3.96
N VAL A 272 -6.19 6.78 -4.19
CA VAL A 272 -7.32 6.53 -5.09
C VAL A 272 -7.19 7.31 -6.39
N SER A 273 -7.16 6.59 -7.49
CA SER A 273 -7.07 7.14 -8.84
C SER A 273 -8.11 6.57 -9.79
N MET A 274 -8.37 7.28 -10.91
CA MET A 274 -9.23 6.79 -11.99
C MET A 274 -8.37 6.16 -13.07
N MET A 275 -8.63 4.90 -13.39
CA MET A 275 -7.93 4.17 -14.45
C MET A 275 -8.89 3.72 -15.53
N ASP A 276 -8.36 3.57 -16.75
CA ASP A 276 -9.13 3.04 -17.89
C ASP A 276 -9.18 1.50 -17.84
N ALA A 277 -10.34 0.95 -18.17
CA ALA A 277 -10.50 -0.48 -18.38
C ALA A 277 -9.97 -0.92 -19.75
N PRO A 278 -9.44 -2.16 -19.89
CA PRO A 278 -9.29 -3.17 -18.85
C PRO A 278 -8.15 -2.83 -17.85
N LEU A 279 -8.27 -3.30 -16.61
CA LEU A 279 -7.19 -3.22 -15.64
C LEU A 279 -6.27 -4.44 -15.83
N ARG A 280 -5.02 -4.19 -16.17
CA ARG A 280 -3.99 -5.21 -16.35
C ARG A 280 -3.05 -5.18 -15.16
N TYR A 281 -3.12 -6.20 -14.35
CA TYR A 281 -2.25 -6.43 -13.21
C TYR A 281 -1.15 -7.40 -13.60
N LYS A 282 0.05 -7.15 -13.13
CA LYS A 282 1.18 -8.09 -13.16
C LYS A 282 2.03 -7.95 -11.92
N ILE A 283 2.68 -9.02 -11.52
CA ILE A 283 3.79 -8.96 -10.58
C ILE A 283 5.07 -8.67 -11.33
N GLU A 284 5.94 -7.86 -10.76
CA GLU A 284 7.31 -7.64 -11.23
C GLU A 284 8.25 -8.25 -10.19
N PRO A 285 8.78 -9.46 -10.43
CA PRO A 285 9.59 -10.17 -9.45
C PRO A 285 10.92 -9.47 -9.21
N SER A 286 11.34 -9.42 -7.95
CA SER A 286 12.63 -8.83 -7.55
C SER A 286 12.89 -7.43 -8.12
N ALA A 287 11.85 -6.61 -8.23
CA ALA A 287 11.89 -5.32 -8.93
C ALA A 287 12.40 -4.16 -8.07
N LEU A 288 12.47 -4.33 -6.74
CA LEU A 288 12.88 -3.26 -5.82
C LEU A 288 13.90 -3.78 -4.81
N ASN A 289 15.03 -3.04 -4.67
CA ASN A 289 15.99 -3.27 -3.60
C ASN A 289 15.54 -2.55 -2.33
N VAL A 290 15.46 -3.24 -1.19
CA VAL A 290 15.04 -2.65 0.08
C VAL A 290 16.02 -3.03 1.19
N ILE A 291 16.36 -2.06 2.04
CA ILE A 291 17.20 -2.28 3.21
C ILE A 291 16.34 -2.86 4.33
N VAL A 292 16.78 -3.98 4.90
CA VAL A 292 16.05 -4.73 5.93
C VAL A 292 16.97 -5.16 7.08
N PRO A 293 16.43 -5.50 8.25
CA PRO A 293 17.21 -6.15 9.31
C PRO A 293 17.87 -7.43 8.81
N ARG A 294 19.07 -7.73 9.29
CA ARG A 294 19.67 -9.06 9.07
C ARG A 294 18.84 -10.10 9.82
N SER A 295 18.41 -11.15 9.12
CA SER A 295 17.84 -12.32 9.80
C SER A 295 18.93 -12.96 10.66
N GLU A 296 18.69 -13.11 11.95
CA GLU A 296 19.54 -13.92 12.83
C GLU A 296 19.46 -15.40 12.47
#